data_0447db841760b6bb96e93525ab7230ea
#
_entry.id   0447db841760b6bb96e93525ab7230ea
#
_cell.length_a   1.000
_cell.length_b   1.000
_cell.length_c   1.000
_cell.angle_alpha   90.00
_cell.angle_beta   90.00
_cell.angle_gamma   90.00
#
_symmetry.space_group_name_H-M   'P 1'
#
loop_
_entity.id
_entity.type
_entity.pdbx_description
1 polymer ?
#
loop_
_entity_poly.entity_id
_entity_poly.type
_entity_poly.pdbx_seq_one_letter_code
_entity_poly.pdbx_strand_id
1 'polypeptide(L)'
;MATALFPGSFDPFTSGHEAILRRVLPLFDRVIVAVGVNSEKQYMFNTQERVDRIRQALADCPSVSVTSYSGMTIDLCHQLGCQAIIRGIRTAKDFEYEQTVAAVNRLQDPAIETLLILADPEHIDISSTLERERLSHQ
;
A
#
# COMPACT_ATOMS: atom_id res chain seq x y z
N MET A 1 4.47 9.24 -18.21
CA MET A 1 4.80 7.95 -17.60
C MET A 1 4.39 7.97 -16.15
N ALA A 2 3.74 6.90 -15.68
CA ALA A 2 3.07 6.94 -14.38
C ALA A 2 3.98 6.44 -13.25
N THR A 3 4.02 7.22 -12.18
CA THR A 3 4.69 6.88 -10.93
C THR A 3 3.63 6.78 -9.84
N ALA A 4 3.66 5.69 -9.10
CA ALA A 4 2.72 5.47 -8.00
C ALA A 4 3.44 5.55 -6.66
N LEU A 5 2.71 6.01 -5.65
CA LEU A 5 3.16 6.00 -4.26
C LEU A 5 2.44 4.87 -3.53
N PHE A 6 3.19 4.09 -2.75
CA PHE A 6 2.62 3.07 -1.88
C PHE A 6 2.94 3.44 -0.44
N PRO A 7 2.07 4.23 0.22
CA PRO A 7 2.33 4.71 1.57
C PRO A 7 1.79 3.74 2.62
N GLY A 8 2.42 3.72 3.77
CA GLY A 8 1.97 2.93 4.92
C GLY A 8 2.95 3.02 6.06
N SER A 9 2.54 2.52 7.21
CA SER A 9 3.43 2.42 8.37
C SER A 9 4.48 1.33 8.18
N PHE A 10 4.08 0.20 7.59
CA PHE A 10 4.94 -0.96 7.32
C PHE A 10 5.75 -1.38 8.54
N ASP A 11 5.05 -1.70 9.60
CA ASP A 11 5.62 -1.99 10.92
C ASP A 11 5.18 -3.36 11.44
N PRO A 12 5.61 -4.47 10.81
CA PRO A 12 6.55 -4.57 9.68
C PRO A 12 5.88 -4.58 8.30
N PHE A 13 6.70 -4.53 7.28
CA PHE A 13 6.31 -4.80 5.88
C PHE A 13 6.11 -6.31 5.74
N THR A 14 4.90 -6.72 5.39
CA THR A 14 4.52 -8.13 5.38
C THR A 14 4.49 -8.72 3.98
N SER A 15 4.34 -10.04 3.90
CA SER A 15 4.14 -10.72 2.61
C SER A 15 2.88 -10.23 1.89
N GLY A 16 1.86 -9.80 2.64
CA GLY A 16 0.66 -9.20 2.04
C GLY A 16 0.95 -7.87 1.36
N HIS A 17 1.74 -7.02 1.98
CA HIS A 17 2.18 -5.76 1.37
C HIS A 17 3.01 -6.02 0.13
N GLU A 18 3.95 -6.95 0.22
CA GLU A 18 4.82 -7.31 -0.90
C GLU A 18 4.02 -7.85 -2.08
N ALA A 19 3.04 -8.71 -1.82
CA ALA A 19 2.20 -9.29 -2.87
C ALA A 19 1.43 -8.23 -3.64
N ILE A 20 0.85 -7.26 -2.93
CA ILE A 20 0.14 -6.15 -3.56
C ILE A 20 1.10 -5.33 -4.42
N LEU A 21 2.26 -4.98 -3.87
CA LEU A 21 3.26 -4.19 -4.59
C LEU A 21 3.69 -4.87 -5.88
N ARG A 22 4.05 -6.15 -5.83
CA ARG A 22 4.52 -6.89 -7.01
C ARG A 22 3.45 -6.99 -8.09
N ARG A 23 2.17 -7.06 -7.70
CA ARG A 23 1.07 -7.11 -8.67
C ARG A 23 0.87 -5.79 -9.39
N VAL A 24 1.14 -4.66 -8.74
CA VAL A 24 0.93 -3.35 -9.38
C VAL A 24 2.16 -2.84 -10.13
N LEU A 25 3.34 -3.41 -9.89
CA LEU A 25 4.57 -2.97 -10.55
C LEU A 25 4.43 -2.90 -12.08
N PRO A 26 3.84 -3.90 -12.77
CA PRO A 26 3.71 -3.84 -14.22
C PRO A 26 2.82 -2.71 -14.74
N LEU A 27 2.02 -2.11 -13.88
CA LEU A 27 1.08 -1.05 -14.26
C LEU A 27 1.71 0.34 -14.25
N PHE A 28 2.90 0.48 -13.66
CA PHE A 28 3.57 1.76 -13.47
C PHE A 28 5.03 1.67 -13.90
N ASP A 29 5.60 2.80 -14.28
CA ASP A 29 7.03 2.88 -14.59
C ASP A 29 7.87 2.80 -13.32
N ARG A 30 7.36 3.39 -12.24
CA ARG A 30 8.02 3.41 -10.94
C ARG A 30 6.97 3.32 -9.83
N VAL A 31 7.35 2.66 -8.74
CA VAL A 31 6.57 2.68 -7.50
C VAL A 31 7.50 3.11 -6.37
N ILE A 32 7.07 4.10 -5.60
CA ILE A 32 7.81 4.60 -4.45
C ILE A 32 7.07 4.14 -3.20
N VAL A 33 7.73 3.30 -2.41
CA VAL A 33 7.20 2.87 -1.12
C VAL A 33 7.56 3.93 -0.09
N ALA A 34 6.57 4.47 0.58
CA ALA A 34 6.75 5.57 1.52
C ALA A 34 6.38 5.14 2.93
N VAL A 35 7.38 5.07 3.79
CA VAL A 35 7.20 4.68 5.19
C VAL A 35 6.76 5.91 5.99
N GLY A 36 5.53 5.87 6.50
CA GLY A 36 4.97 6.98 7.27
C GLY A 36 5.57 7.03 8.68
N VAL A 37 5.92 8.25 9.09
CA VAL A 37 6.42 8.52 10.43
C VAL A 37 5.46 9.46 11.14
N ASN A 38 4.87 8.98 12.24
CA ASN A 38 3.99 9.78 13.08
C ASN A 38 4.58 9.77 14.49
N SER A 39 5.03 10.93 14.96
CA SER A 39 5.69 11.07 16.25
C SER A 39 4.79 10.72 17.44
N GLU A 40 3.48 10.71 17.24
CA GLU A 40 2.51 10.34 18.29
C GLU A 40 2.27 8.84 18.40
N LYS A 41 2.76 8.05 17.42
CA LYS A 41 2.63 6.60 17.44
C LYS A 41 3.89 5.94 17.98
N GLN A 42 3.68 4.79 18.62
CA GLN A 42 4.77 3.88 18.96
C GLN A 42 4.86 2.80 17.90
N TYR A 43 6.07 2.59 17.39
CA TYR A 43 6.32 1.59 16.36
C TYR A 43 7.14 0.44 16.94
N MET A 44 6.89 -0.76 16.42
CA MET A 44 7.69 -1.95 16.75
C MET A 44 9.12 -1.79 16.25
N PHE A 45 9.28 -1.25 15.05
CA PHE A 45 10.58 -1.01 14.44
C PHE A 45 10.77 0.48 14.19
N ASN A 46 12.01 0.96 14.34
CA ASN A 46 12.29 2.36 14.04
C ASN A 46 12.22 2.60 12.52
N THR A 47 12.27 3.87 12.11
CA THR A 47 12.11 4.25 10.71
C THR A 47 13.16 3.58 9.82
N GLN A 48 14.42 3.58 10.23
CA GLN A 48 15.49 3.02 9.43
C GLN A 48 15.32 1.51 9.26
N GLU A 49 14.94 0.82 10.31
CA GLU A 49 14.68 -0.63 10.25
C GLU A 49 13.53 -0.95 9.29
N ARG A 50 12.45 -0.18 9.33
CA ARG A 50 11.31 -0.38 8.44
C ARG A 50 11.70 -0.16 6.98
N VAL A 51 12.45 0.90 6.71
CA VAL A 51 12.94 1.20 5.35
C VAL A 51 13.88 0.09 4.87
N ASP A 52 14.83 -0.33 5.70
CA ASP A 52 15.82 -1.33 5.32
C ASP A 52 15.17 -2.69 5.03
N ARG A 53 14.17 -3.09 5.82
CA ARG A 53 13.45 -4.35 5.60
C ARG A 53 12.75 -4.36 4.25
N ILE A 54 12.15 -3.23 3.86
CA ILE A 54 11.49 -3.11 2.57
C ILE A 54 12.50 -3.17 1.43
N ARG A 55 13.62 -2.46 1.58
CA ARG A 55 14.68 -2.47 0.57
C ARG A 55 15.24 -3.86 0.34
N GLN A 56 15.41 -4.64 1.42
CA GLN A 56 15.87 -6.01 1.32
C GLN A 56 14.85 -6.91 0.61
N ALA A 57 13.58 -6.77 0.95
CA ALA A 57 12.51 -7.57 0.36
C ALA A 57 12.36 -7.30 -1.14
N LEU A 58 12.66 -6.08 -1.57
CA LEU A 58 12.45 -5.62 -2.95
C LEU A 58 13.74 -5.34 -3.71
N ALA A 59 14.86 -5.93 -3.23
CA ALA A 59 16.18 -5.73 -3.84
C ALA A 59 16.24 -6.15 -5.31
N ASP A 60 15.37 -7.06 -5.73
CA ASP A 60 15.27 -7.53 -7.10
C ASP A 60 14.37 -6.66 -7.99
N CYS A 61 13.81 -5.58 -7.46
CA CYS A 61 12.86 -4.73 -8.18
C CYS A 61 13.49 -3.35 -8.47
N PRO A 62 14.12 -3.15 -9.62
CA PRO A 62 14.82 -1.90 -9.91
C PRO A 62 13.90 -0.69 -10.07
N SER A 63 12.61 -0.92 -10.37
CA SER A 63 11.63 0.17 -10.52
C SER A 63 11.05 0.64 -9.18
N VAL A 64 11.45 0.02 -8.06
CA VAL A 64 10.99 0.39 -6.72
C VAL A 64 12.04 1.22 -6.02
N SER A 65 11.61 2.29 -5.38
CA SER A 65 12.43 3.02 -4.42
C SER A 65 11.68 3.13 -3.11
N VAL A 66 12.41 3.34 -2.01
CA VAL A 66 11.83 3.38 -0.66
C VAL A 66 12.28 4.67 0.01
N THR A 67 11.32 5.37 0.61
CA THR A 67 11.59 6.59 1.36
C THR A 67 10.77 6.60 2.64
N SER A 68 11.06 7.55 3.52
CA SER A 68 10.23 7.82 4.69
C SER A 68 9.67 9.22 4.60
N TYR A 69 8.56 9.48 5.28
CA TYR A 69 7.94 10.80 5.25
C TYR A 69 7.08 11.05 6.49
N SER A 70 6.85 12.31 6.76
CA SER A 70 5.83 12.77 7.69
C SER A 70 4.96 13.81 6.98
N GLY A 71 3.78 14.08 7.53
CA GLY A 71 2.86 15.05 6.92
C GLY A 71 1.90 14.42 5.93
N MET A 72 1.37 15.25 5.03
CA MET A 72 0.29 14.84 4.13
C MET A 72 0.80 14.00 2.96
N THR A 73 0.12 12.90 2.68
CA THR A 73 0.47 12.01 1.57
C THR A 73 0.41 12.74 0.22
N ILE A 74 -0.58 13.62 0.03
CA ILE A 74 -0.71 14.38 -1.21
C ILE A 74 0.49 15.30 -1.43
N ASP A 75 0.99 15.94 -0.37
CA ASP A 75 2.18 16.78 -0.49
C ASP A 75 3.39 15.97 -0.94
N LEU A 76 3.53 14.76 -0.41
CA LEU A 76 4.61 13.87 -0.84
C LEU A 76 4.45 13.48 -2.31
N CYS A 77 3.22 13.21 -2.76
CA CYS A 77 2.97 12.93 -4.17
C CYS A 77 3.43 14.07 -5.08
N HIS A 78 3.17 15.32 -4.67
CA HIS A 78 3.62 16.48 -5.42
C HIS A 78 5.15 16.58 -5.46
N GLN A 79 5.80 16.35 -4.34
CA GLN A 79 7.25 16.40 -4.24
C GLN A 79 7.93 15.34 -5.12
N LEU A 80 7.34 14.14 -5.18
CA LEU A 80 7.93 13.01 -5.87
C LEU A 80 7.40 12.80 -7.29
N GLY A 81 6.41 13.59 -7.71
CA GLY A 81 5.82 13.48 -9.04
C GLY A 81 4.97 12.23 -9.23
N CYS A 82 4.24 11.81 -8.19
CA CYS A 82 3.37 10.64 -8.26
C CYS A 82 1.98 11.04 -8.76
N GLN A 83 1.40 10.20 -9.65
CA GLN A 83 0.05 10.42 -10.19
C GLN A 83 -0.98 9.54 -9.51
N ALA A 84 -0.57 8.52 -8.77
CA ALA A 84 -1.47 7.58 -8.13
C ALA A 84 -0.95 7.19 -6.75
N ILE A 85 -1.89 6.86 -5.86
CA ILE A 85 -1.60 6.31 -4.53
C ILE A 85 -2.19 4.90 -4.49
N ILE A 86 -1.38 3.93 -4.08
CA ILE A 86 -1.79 2.53 -3.97
C ILE A 86 -2.12 2.23 -2.51
N ARG A 87 -3.28 1.65 -2.27
CA ARG A 87 -3.70 1.17 -0.96
C ARG A 87 -4.21 -0.25 -1.09
N GLY A 88 -3.78 -1.14 -0.18
CA GLY A 88 -4.27 -2.51 -0.17
C GLY A 88 -5.48 -2.66 0.76
N ILE A 89 -6.43 -3.51 0.37
CA ILE A 89 -7.59 -3.82 1.23
C ILE A 89 -7.76 -5.33 1.34
N ARG A 90 -8.09 -5.80 2.55
CA ARG A 90 -8.31 -7.21 2.84
C ARG A 90 -9.75 -7.48 3.28
N THR A 91 -10.39 -6.53 3.94
CA THR A 91 -11.69 -6.70 4.57
C THR A 91 -12.62 -5.56 4.20
N ALA A 92 -13.93 -5.75 4.43
CA ALA A 92 -14.91 -4.68 4.26
C ALA A 92 -14.61 -3.48 5.15
N LYS A 93 -14.08 -3.73 6.36
CA LYS A 93 -13.71 -2.67 7.29
C LYS A 93 -12.53 -1.87 6.76
N ASP A 94 -11.54 -2.52 6.17
CA ASP A 94 -10.44 -1.84 5.51
C ASP A 94 -10.98 -0.94 4.40
N PHE A 95 -11.93 -1.44 3.61
CA PHE A 95 -12.52 -0.67 2.52
C PHE A 95 -13.20 0.59 3.04
N GLU A 96 -13.96 0.51 4.12
CA GLU A 96 -14.63 1.68 4.70
C GLU A 96 -13.62 2.76 5.10
N TYR A 97 -12.54 2.36 5.75
CA TYR A 97 -11.48 3.27 6.14
C TYR A 97 -10.79 3.88 4.92
N GLU A 98 -10.41 3.05 3.95
CA GLU A 98 -9.69 3.51 2.76
C GLU A 98 -10.56 4.38 1.86
N GLN A 99 -11.87 4.13 1.83
CA GLN A 99 -12.80 4.99 1.11
C GLN A 99 -12.75 6.42 1.64
N THR A 100 -12.70 6.57 2.96
CA THR A 100 -12.58 7.89 3.60
C THR A 100 -11.24 8.54 3.27
N VAL A 101 -10.16 7.78 3.35
CA VAL A 101 -8.81 8.27 3.02
C VAL A 101 -8.77 8.74 1.57
N ALA A 102 -9.31 7.94 0.65
CA ALA A 102 -9.34 8.29 -0.77
C ALA A 102 -10.16 9.56 -1.03
N ALA A 103 -11.28 9.73 -0.33
CA ALA A 103 -12.10 10.93 -0.45
C ALA A 103 -11.34 12.18 0.01
N VAL A 104 -10.62 12.09 1.13
CA VAL A 104 -9.81 13.20 1.63
C VAL A 104 -8.69 13.53 0.63
N ASN A 105 -8.02 12.53 0.10
CA ASN A 105 -6.97 12.75 -0.91
C ASN A 105 -7.52 13.46 -2.13
N ARG A 106 -8.69 13.04 -2.60
CA ARG A 106 -9.32 13.64 -3.78
C ARG A 106 -9.73 15.09 -3.54
N LEU A 107 -10.18 15.41 -2.33
CA LEU A 107 -10.49 16.80 -1.98
C LEU A 107 -9.24 17.68 -2.00
N GLN A 108 -8.09 17.13 -1.65
CA GLN A 108 -6.83 17.86 -1.65
C GLN A 108 -6.27 18.05 -3.06
N ASP A 109 -6.36 17.02 -3.89
CA ASP A 109 -5.92 17.11 -5.30
C ASP A 109 -6.68 16.06 -6.14
N PRO A 110 -7.69 16.49 -6.92
CA PRO A 110 -8.45 15.55 -7.75
C PRO A 110 -7.65 14.96 -8.92
N ALA A 111 -6.46 15.46 -9.20
CA ALA A 111 -5.61 14.92 -10.26
C ALA A 111 -4.84 13.66 -9.82
N ILE A 112 -4.75 13.41 -8.50
CA ILE A 112 -4.06 12.23 -7.97
C ILE A 112 -5.12 11.19 -7.61
N GLU A 113 -5.06 10.02 -8.26
CA GLU A 113 -6.02 8.95 -8.03
C GLU A 113 -5.55 8.02 -6.93
N THR A 114 -6.45 7.61 -6.04
CA THR A 114 -6.17 6.56 -5.06
C THR A 114 -6.75 5.25 -5.56
N LEU A 115 -5.91 4.24 -5.72
CA LEU A 115 -6.28 2.93 -6.23
C LEU A 115 -6.31 1.94 -5.08
N LEU A 116 -7.45 1.28 -4.91
CA LEU A 116 -7.62 0.26 -3.87
C LEU A 116 -7.43 -1.11 -4.50
N ILE A 117 -6.44 -1.84 -4.03
CA ILE A 117 -6.05 -3.14 -4.56
C ILE A 117 -6.45 -4.22 -3.58
N LEU A 118 -7.22 -5.18 -4.05
CA LEU A 118 -7.65 -6.31 -3.22
C LEU A 118 -6.48 -7.24 -2.93
N ALA A 119 -6.33 -7.62 -1.66
CA ALA A 119 -5.30 -8.56 -1.24
C ALA A 119 -5.51 -9.92 -1.91
N ASP A 120 -4.41 -10.67 -2.05
CA ASP A 120 -4.49 -12.04 -2.54
C ASP A 120 -5.32 -12.91 -1.58
N PRO A 121 -6.00 -13.95 -2.09
CA PRO A 121 -6.82 -14.83 -1.24
C PRO A 121 -6.06 -15.42 -0.06
N GLU A 122 -4.78 -15.69 -0.20
CA GLU A 122 -3.95 -16.25 0.89
C GLU A 122 -3.70 -15.25 2.02
N HIS A 123 -3.97 -13.96 1.80
CA HIS A 123 -3.76 -12.91 2.80
C HIS A 123 -5.07 -12.37 3.37
N ILE A 124 -6.20 -13.01 3.05
CA ILE A 124 -7.52 -12.68 3.60
C ILE A 124 -8.21 -13.95 4.09
N ASP A 125 -9.10 -13.76 5.07
CA ASP A 125 -9.87 -14.90 5.59
C ASP A 125 -11.17 -15.06 4.81
N ILE A 126 -11.08 -15.73 3.66
CA ILE A 126 -12.24 -16.08 2.84
C ILE A 126 -12.57 -17.56 2.95
N SER A 127 -11.81 -18.31 3.74
CA SER A 127 -11.81 -19.76 3.71
C SER A 127 -13.18 -20.37 3.97
N SER A 128 -13.91 -19.89 4.98
CA SER A 128 -15.19 -20.48 5.35
C SER A 128 -16.26 -20.25 4.29
N THR A 129 -16.30 -19.06 3.68
CA THR A 129 -17.25 -18.78 2.60
C THR A 129 -16.93 -19.58 1.35
N LEU A 130 -15.66 -19.58 0.96
CA LEU A 130 -15.20 -20.30 -0.21
C LEU A 130 -15.40 -21.82 -0.07
N GLU A 131 -15.09 -22.36 1.10
CA GLU A 131 -15.29 -23.77 1.37
C GLU A 131 -16.77 -24.17 1.30
N ARG A 132 -17.66 -23.33 1.82
CA ARG A 132 -19.09 -23.59 1.72
C ARG A 132 -19.57 -23.60 0.29
N GLU A 133 -19.09 -22.67 -0.54
CA GLU A 133 -19.42 -22.64 -1.95
C GLU A 133 -18.90 -23.88 -2.69
N ARG A 134 -17.65 -24.26 -2.42
CA ARG A 134 -17.04 -25.46 -3.01
C ARG A 134 -17.83 -26.71 -2.66
N LEU A 135 -18.19 -26.85 -1.37
CA LEU A 135 -18.94 -28.03 -0.90
C LEU A 135 -20.33 -28.09 -1.50
N SER A 136 -20.97 -26.95 -1.75
CA SER A 136 -22.32 -26.90 -2.32
C SER A 136 -22.35 -27.29 -3.80
N HIS A 137 -21.19 -27.27 -4.48
CA HIS A 137 -21.07 -27.58 -5.90
C HIS A 137 -20.48 -28.98 -6.17
N GLN A 138 -20.31 -29.79 -5.12
CA GLN A 138 -19.82 -31.16 -5.26
C GLN A 138 -20.95 -32.15 -5.44
#